data_cc6a95bcfb86b8c482912a85047b94ae
#
_entry.id   cc6a95bcfb86b8c482912a85047b94ae
#
_cell.length_a   1.000
_cell.length_b   1.000
_cell.length_c   1.000
_cell.angle_alpha   90.00
_cell.angle_beta   90.00
_cell.angle_gamma   90.00
#
_symmetry.space_group_name_H-M   'P 1'
#
loop_
_entity.id
_entity.type
_entity.pdbx_description
1 polymer ?
#
loop_
_entity_poly.entity_id
_entity_poly.type
_entity_poly.pdbx_seq_one_letter_code
_entity_poly.pdbx_strand_id
1 'polypeptide(L)'
;VSIINKFIHKHKRWLKVGLVLFLAVPVIAYGFLVFLSYRAAGIFNYVAEHRRLFPGTVTVERISATPLGEVSFENLIWKNPEGVILADIPQGEFHVKPLDVLLRRLGSRSVTYVRMEGAYLHLIFDENMELTGFRPAEEPKQEKKKGPGLSIVGLKGERPFECQVEFKSGTIEAEAPGNKKTSPRRHVVIGHADLVGKINTKSKANLNITGGQFSGTVEADAFYLSGNLDFTHEVPTYDLYIKLKDCNPESLDVGMKLKDLATVEGRLLGHLPNPVFDGRISFAELNLPALKFTEVSGNCHYENGRFTANEVGAKIFGGTVDAKGYFDLEEKAWGLILQGKDLKAGPAVHNSSLKCRVVLNLEMEENRLRQTKLVRGNFKSGPGSYHLLPFNSLSGKFEQVGKTITFRDAVISLATGDVTTDAFSIENGRLKLGPIYLREGENTTRIR
;
A
#
# COMPACT_ATOMS: atom_id res chain seq x y z
N VAL A 1 -45.37 38.76 47.49
CA VAL A 1 -45.27 39.56 46.24
C VAL A 1 -44.86 41.01 46.55
N SER A 2 -45.31 41.62 47.67
CA SER A 2 -45.03 43.02 48.03
C SER A 2 -43.55 43.33 48.36
N ILE A 3 -42.80 42.40 48.94
CA ILE A 3 -41.40 42.62 49.38
C ILE A 3 -40.46 42.61 48.18
N ILE A 4 -40.69 41.75 47.19
CA ILE A 4 -39.87 41.66 45.95
C ILE A 4 -40.05 42.93 45.10
N ASN A 5 -41.28 43.43 44.97
CA ASN A 5 -41.53 44.69 44.25
C ASN A 5 -40.91 45.92 44.89
N LYS A 6 -40.87 46.01 46.23
CA LYS A 6 -40.18 47.10 46.95
C LYS A 6 -38.67 47.04 46.80
N PHE A 7 -38.09 45.82 46.78
CA PHE A 7 -36.65 45.61 46.56
C PHE A 7 -36.26 45.97 45.15
N ILE A 8 -37.04 45.58 44.15
CA ILE A 8 -36.82 45.92 42.73
C ILE A 8 -36.92 47.43 42.51
N HIS A 9 -37.84 48.13 43.13
CA HIS A 9 -38.01 49.58 42.96
C HIS A 9 -36.86 50.36 43.61
N LYS A 10 -36.38 49.94 44.79
CA LYS A 10 -35.30 50.61 45.53
C LYS A 10 -33.94 50.42 44.86
N HIS A 11 -33.73 49.27 44.13
CA HIS A 11 -32.49 48.97 43.48
C HIS A 11 -32.56 48.99 41.95
N LYS A 12 -33.61 49.53 41.36
CA LYS A 12 -33.86 49.59 39.92
C LYS A 12 -32.70 50.15 39.09
N ARG A 13 -31.99 51.14 39.62
CA ARG A 13 -30.76 51.70 38.98
C ARG A 13 -29.62 50.68 38.99
N TRP A 14 -29.38 50.04 40.14
CA TRP A 14 -28.31 49.06 40.30
C TRP A 14 -28.57 47.80 39.51
N LEU A 15 -29.85 47.34 39.42
CA LEU A 15 -30.23 46.23 38.55
C LEU A 15 -30.07 46.54 37.07
N LYS A 16 -30.37 47.76 36.63
CA LYS A 16 -30.09 48.21 35.26
C LYS A 16 -28.61 48.26 34.96
N VAL A 17 -27.81 48.81 35.87
CA VAL A 17 -26.35 48.85 35.73
C VAL A 17 -25.77 47.44 35.74
N GLY A 18 -26.24 46.58 36.64
CA GLY A 18 -25.82 45.17 36.66
C GLY A 18 -26.18 44.41 35.38
N LEU A 19 -27.38 44.63 34.82
CA LEU A 19 -27.79 44.04 33.56
C LEU A 19 -26.96 44.57 32.38
N VAL A 20 -26.68 45.88 32.34
CA VAL A 20 -25.84 46.46 31.30
C VAL A 20 -24.41 45.94 31.38
N LEU A 21 -23.84 45.85 32.61
CA LEU A 21 -22.52 45.26 32.82
C LEU A 21 -22.52 43.78 32.43
N PHE A 22 -23.55 43.02 32.80
CA PHE A 22 -23.70 41.60 32.44
C PHE A 22 -23.77 41.35 30.94
N LEU A 23 -24.36 42.27 30.17
CA LEU A 23 -24.42 42.21 28.72
C LEU A 23 -23.16 42.82 28.05
N ALA A 24 -22.60 43.89 28.63
CA ALA A 24 -21.45 44.59 28.06
C ALA A 24 -20.13 43.80 28.23
N VAL A 25 -19.94 43.13 29.38
CA VAL A 25 -18.73 42.36 29.65
C VAL A 25 -18.47 41.24 28.62
N PRO A 26 -19.47 40.38 28.26
CA PRO A 26 -19.31 39.40 27.21
C PRO A 26 -19.00 40.03 25.83
N VAL A 27 -19.67 41.13 25.49
CA VAL A 27 -19.46 41.83 24.20
C VAL A 27 -18.05 42.41 24.12
N ILE A 28 -17.60 43.07 25.20
CA ILE A 28 -16.23 43.62 25.29
C ILE A 28 -15.19 42.50 25.28
N ALA A 29 -15.45 41.39 26.01
CA ALA A 29 -14.59 40.22 26.01
C ALA A 29 -14.51 39.58 24.62
N TYR A 30 -15.65 39.46 23.94
CA TYR A 30 -15.71 38.95 22.57
C TYR A 30 -14.95 39.87 21.59
N GLY A 31 -15.19 41.19 21.65
CA GLY A 31 -14.47 42.18 20.83
C GLY A 31 -12.96 42.13 21.05
N PHE A 32 -12.53 41.98 22.33
CA PHE A 32 -11.13 41.85 22.69
C PHE A 32 -10.51 40.53 22.15
N LEU A 33 -11.26 39.45 22.22
CA LEU A 33 -10.84 38.17 21.64
C LEU A 33 -10.71 38.22 20.11
N VAL A 34 -11.66 38.88 19.44
CA VAL A 34 -11.58 39.13 17.99
C VAL A 34 -10.35 39.98 17.64
N PHE A 35 -10.11 41.04 18.43
CA PHE A 35 -8.91 41.86 18.25
C PHE A 35 -7.61 41.09 18.47
N LEU A 36 -7.53 40.26 19.53
CA LEU A 36 -6.38 39.40 19.78
C LEU A 36 -6.20 38.36 18.62
N SER A 37 -7.30 37.86 18.10
CA SER A 37 -7.30 36.91 16.97
C SER A 37 -6.66 37.53 15.73
N TYR A 38 -6.96 38.78 15.40
CA TYR A 38 -6.31 39.50 14.29
C TYR A 38 -4.79 39.65 14.44
N ARG A 39 -4.29 39.70 15.69
CA ARG A 39 -2.86 39.80 15.99
C ARG A 39 -2.20 38.44 16.28
N ALA A 40 -3.00 37.40 16.47
CA ALA A 40 -2.52 36.10 16.92
C ALA A 40 -1.54 35.46 15.93
N ALA A 41 -1.78 35.57 14.65
CA ALA A 41 -0.89 35.03 13.62
C ALA A 41 0.48 35.70 13.64
N GLY A 42 0.51 37.06 13.73
CA GLY A 42 1.76 37.80 13.82
C GLY A 42 2.55 37.46 15.08
N ILE A 43 1.87 37.34 16.23
CA ILE A 43 2.48 36.93 17.49
C ILE A 43 3.01 35.51 17.41
N PHE A 44 2.23 34.58 16.84
CA PHE A 44 2.63 33.19 16.65
C PHE A 44 3.88 33.09 15.77
N ASN A 45 3.88 33.73 14.60
CA ASN A 45 5.00 33.73 13.68
C ASN A 45 6.27 34.29 14.32
N TYR A 46 6.13 35.44 15.05
CA TYR A 46 7.23 36.03 15.79
C TYR A 46 7.80 35.09 16.87
N VAL A 47 6.92 34.43 17.65
CA VAL A 47 7.34 33.53 18.72
C VAL A 47 7.93 32.22 18.12
N ALA A 48 7.34 31.71 17.06
CA ALA A 48 7.83 30.49 16.37
C ALA A 48 9.26 30.71 15.85
N GLU A 49 9.52 31.85 15.23
CA GLU A 49 10.84 32.22 14.71
C GLU A 49 11.87 32.46 15.82
N HIS A 50 11.55 33.32 16.80
CA HIS A 50 12.51 33.74 17.81
C HIS A 50 12.78 32.69 18.89
N ARG A 51 11.80 31.89 19.25
CA ARG A 51 11.95 30.83 20.25
C ARG A 51 12.34 29.49 19.67
N ARG A 52 12.48 29.38 18.34
CA ARG A 52 12.81 28.11 17.62
C ARG A 52 11.96 26.94 18.11
N LEU A 53 10.64 27.19 18.25
CA LEU A 53 9.70 26.16 18.74
C LEU A 53 9.61 24.97 17.80
N PHE A 54 9.89 25.19 16.52
CA PHE A 54 9.86 24.19 15.48
C PHE A 54 11.22 24.15 14.76
N PRO A 55 11.68 22.99 14.28
CA PRO A 55 12.81 22.95 13.37
C PRO A 55 12.41 23.60 12.04
N GLY A 56 13.26 24.51 11.56
CA GLY A 56 12.97 25.28 10.36
C GLY A 56 12.04 26.47 10.61
N THR A 57 11.17 26.76 9.66
CA THR A 57 10.27 27.91 9.69
C THR A 57 8.81 27.48 9.61
N VAL A 58 7.98 28.01 10.51
CA VAL A 58 6.53 27.85 10.47
C VAL A 58 5.89 29.22 10.35
N THR A 59 5.05 29.39 9.34
CA THR A 59 4.29 30.61 9.09
C THR A 59 2.82 30.31 8.99
N VAL A 60 1.98 31.21 9.51
CA VAL A 60 0.52 31.12 9.44
C VAL A 60 -0.01 32.49 9.04
N GLU A 61 -0.94 32.51 8.10
CA GLU A 61 -1.53 33.79 7.65
C GLU A 61 -2.57 34.32 8.63
N ARG A 62 -3.46 33.45 9.10
CA ARG A 62 -4.52 33.83 10.04
C ARG A 62 -4.69 32.75 11.13
N ILE A 63 -4.90 33.20 12.36
CA ILE A 63 -5.28 32.35 13.49
C ILE A 63 -6.47 33.02 14.19
N SER A 64 -7.50 32.22 14.49
CA SER A 64 -8.61 32.62 15.34
C SER A 64 -8.81 31.62 16.47
N ALA A 65 -9.18 32.08 17.64
CA ALA A 65 -9.39 31.21 18.79
C ALA A 65 -10.68 31.61 19.53
N THR A 66 -11.39 30.61 20.02
CA THR A 66 -12.58 30.81 20.86
C THR A 66 -12.21 30.61 22.34
N PRO A 67 -12.98 31.20 23.28
CA PRO A 67 -12.77 30.94 24.71
C PRO A 67 -12.95 29.48 25.12
N LEU A 68 -13.63 28.69 24.30
CA LEU A 68 -13.86 27.27 24.53
C LEU A 68 -12.66 26.39 24.11
N GLY A 69 -11.58 27.00 23.59
CA GLY A 69 -10.36 26.31 23.21
C GLY A 69 -10.38 25.77 21.79
N GLU A 70 -11.29 26.23 20.95
CA GLU A 70 -11.27 25.95 19.51
C GLU A 70 -10.34 26.97 18.84
N VAL A 71 -9.40 26.50 18.06
CA VAL A 71 -8.44 27.30 17.32
C VAL A 71 -8.49 26.91 15.86
N SER A 72 -8.79 27.86 14.99
CA SER A 72 -8.72 27.69 13.54
C SER A 72 -7.56 28.49 12.97
N PHE A 73 -6.97 28.00 11.90
CA PHE A 73 -5.86 28.66 11.21
C PHE A 73 -6.00 28.49 9.69
N GLU A 74 -5.44 29.46 8.96
CA GLU A 74 -5.42 29.49 7.51
C GLU A 74 -3.99 29.64 7.00
N ASN A 75 -3.65 28.93 5.92
CA ASN A 75 -2.37 28.97 5.22
C ASN A 75 -1.17 28.77 6.16
N LEU A 76 -1.15 27.61 6.85
CA LEU A 76 0.01 27.19 7.62
C LEU A 76 1.02 26.53 6.69
N ILE A 77 2.23 27.07 6.64
CA ILE A 77 3.35 26.48 5.89
C ILE A 77 4.48 26.19 6.86
N TRP A 78 4.90 24.93 6.90
CA TRP A 78 6.06 24.49 7.65
C TRP A 78 7.16 23.99 6.70
N LYS A 79 8.33 24.61 6.80
CA LYS A 79 9.53 24.24 6.06
C LYS A 79 10.60 23.78 7.02
N ASN A 80 11.33 22.73 6.64
CA ASN A 80 12.51 22.30 7.39
C ASN A 80 13.67 23.32 7.28
N PRO A 81 14.81 23.13 8.00
CA PRO A 81 15.96 24.03 7.91
C PRO A 81 16.55 24.13 6.50
N GLU A 82 16.39 23.11 5.68
CA GLU A 82 16.84 23.06 4.29
C GLU A 82 15.87 23.74 3.30
N GLY A 83 14.72 24.25 3.80
CA GLY A 83 13.72 24.94 3.00
C GLY A 83 12.69 24.03 2.31
N VAL A 84 12.73 22.71 2.55
CA VAL A 84 11.74 21.75 2.04
C VAL A 84 10.42 21.92 2.80
N ILE A 85 9.30 21.95 2.07
CA ILE A 85 7.96 22.02 2.67
C ILE A 85 7.64 20.66 3.29
N LEU A 86 7.43 20.63 4.61
CA LEU A 86 6.98 19.47 5.36
C LEU A 86 5.45 19.43 5.52
N ALA A 87 4.83 20.61 5.62
CA ALA A 87 3.39 20.73 5.65
C ALA A 87 2.96 22.04 4.97
N ASP A 88 1.91 21.94 4.20
CA ASP A 88 1.18 23.07 3.63
C ASP A 88 -0.31 22.82 3.89
N ILE A 89 -0.90 23.60 4.78
CA ILE A 89 -2.25 23.38 5.29
C ILE A 89 -3.08 24.65 5.01
N PRO A 90 -3.87 24.64 3.93
CA PRO A 90 -4.72 25.78 3.58
C PRO A 90 -5.71 26.13 4.69
N GLN A 91 -6.34 25.12 5.29
CA GLN A 91 -7.28 25.29 6.40
C GLN A 91 -7.10 24.19 7.44
N GLY A 92 -7.13 24.60 8.70
CA GLY A 92 -7.07 23.65 9.80
C GLY A 92 -7.69 24.18 11.07
N GLU A 93 -8.04 23.26 11.94
CA GLU A 93 -8.54 23.56 13.28
C GLU A 93 -7.98 22.57 14.29
N PHE A 94 -7.83 23.01 15.51
CA PHE A 94 -7.54 22.12 16.63
C PHE A 94 -8.27 22.56 17.87
N HIS A 95 -8.64 21.59 18.71
CA HIS A 95 -9.33 21.85 19.96
C HIS A 95 -8.39 21.59 21.13
N VAL A 96 -8.37 22.53 22.07
CA VAL A 96 -7.58 22.46 23.30
C VAL A 96 -8.52 22.34 24.49
N LYS A 97 -8.12 21.56 25.49
CA LYS A 97 -8.88 21.45 26.74
C LYS A 97 -9.06 22.81 27.40
N PRO A 98 -10.28 23.34 27.59
CA PRO A 98 -10.49 24.70 28.14
C PRO A 98 -9.89 24.90 29.53
N LEU A 99 -9.88 23.87 30.37
CA LEU A 99 -9.24 23.91 31.69
C LEU A 99 -7.73 24.12 31.62
N ASP A 100 -7.05 23.55 30.59
CA ASP A 100 -5.61 23.74 30.45
C ASP A 100 -5.28 25.16 29.97
N VAL A 101 -6.17 25.77 29.18
CA VAL A 101 -6.09 27.20 28.83
C VAL A 101 -6.22 28.07 30.08
N LEU A 102 -7.27 27.83 30.86
CA LEU A 102 -7.57 28.58 32.08
C LEU A 102 -6.46 28.46 33.12
N LEU A 103 -5.89 27.28 33.29
CA LEU A 103 -4.82 26.99 34.25
C LEU A 103 -3.41 27.32 33.72
N ARG A 104 -3.30 27.91 32.51
CA ARG A 104 -2.03 28.21 31.82
C ARG A 104 -1.09 26.99 31.72
N ARG A 105 -1.65 25.79 31.53
CA ARG A 105 -0.93 24.49 31.44
C ARG A 105 -0.97 23.93 30.05
N LEU A 106 -0.93 24.81 29.04
CA LEU A 106 -0.96 24.39 27.63
C LEU A 106 0.27 23.56 27.26
N GLY A 107 0.02 22.44 26.60
CA GLY A 107 1.04 21.57 26.06
C GLY A 107 0.44 20.64 25.01
N SER A 108 1.25 19.82 24.37
CA SER A 108 0.81 18.88 23.33
C SER A 108 -0.33 17.96 23.78
N ARG A 109 -0.43 17.66 25.09
CA ARG A 109 -1.50 16.85 25.69
C ARG A 109 -2.82 17.59 25.92
N SER A 110 -2.80 18.88 25.77
CA SER A 110 -4.01 19.70 25.85
C SER A 110 -4.83 19.64 24.58
N VAL A 111 -4.24 19.19 23.47
CA VAL A 111 -4.92 19.04 22.18
C VAL A 111 -5.73 17.74 22.16
N THR A 112 -7.02 17.83 21.84
CA THR A 112 -7.95 16.70 21.81
C THR A 112 -8.46 16.37 20.42
N TYR A 113 -8.37 17.31 19.50
CA TYR A 113 -8.82 17.18 18.13
C TYR A 113 -7.96 18.02 17.20
N VAL A 114 -7.66 17.51 16.04
CA VAL A 114 -6.98 18.22 14.94
C VAL A 114 -7.69 17.86 13.64
N ARG A 115 -8.06 18.87 12.86
CA ARG A 115 -8.57 18.72 11.50
C ARG A 115 -7.75 19.54 10.54
N MET A 116 -7.44 18.96 9.41
CA MET A 116 -6.74 19.60 8.30
C MET A 116 -7.51 19.31 7.00
N GLU A 117 -7.68 20.33 6.17
CA GLU A 117 -8.44 20.20 4.92
C GLU A 117 -7.60 20.69 3.74
N GLY A 118 -7.55 19.91 2.67
CA GLY A 118 -6.73 20.18 1.47
C GLY A 118 -5.23 20.20 1.74
N ALA A 119 -4.77 19.65 2.87
CA ALA A 119 -3.40 19.76 3.31
C ALA A 119 -2.45 18.86 2.48
N TYR A 120 -1.22 19.33 2.33
CA TYR A 120 -0.08 18.54 1.87
C TYR A 120 0.83 18.25 3.06
N LEU A 121 1.15 16.97 3.27
CA LEU A 121 2.08 16.50 4.30
C LEU A 121 3.22 15.73 3.65
N HIS A 122 4.47 16.13 3.89
CA HIS A 122 5.67 15.47 3.43
C HIS A 122 6.41 14.84 4.60
N LEU A 123 6.38 13.51 4.68
CA LEU A 123 6.97 12.70 5.74
C LEU A 123 8.32 12.15 5.27
N ILE A 124 9.42 12.66 5.80
CA ILE A 124 10.77 12.24 5.43
C ILE A 124 11.35 11.39 6.57
N PHE A 125 11.69 10.15 6.26
CA PHE A 125 12.32 9.22 7.21
C PHE A 125 13.82 9.12 6.97
N ASP A 126 14.60 9.07 8.05
CA ASP A 126 16.05 8.86 8.00
C ASP A 126 16.43 7.37 7.88
N GLU A 127 17.73 7.08 7.90
CA GLU A 127 18.28 5.72 7.80
C GLU A 127 17.82 4.79 8.96
N ASN A 128 17.38 5.36 10.07
CA ASN A 128 16.84 4.62 11.23
C ASN A 128 15.31 4.54 11.21
N MET A 129 14.68 4.93 10.11
CA MET A 129 13.22 5.05 9.98
C MET A 129 12.59 6.01 11.00
N GLU A 130 13.35 7.02 11.42
CA GLU A 130 12.86 8.10 12.24
C GLU A 130 12.38 9.25 11.39
N LEU A 131 11.22 9.82 11.75
CA LEU A 131 10.64 10.96 11.05
C LEU A 131 11.51 12.20 11.29
N THR A 132 12.09 12.75 10.21
CA THR A 132 12.96 13.91 10.24
C THR A 132 12.17 15.20 10.03
N GLY A 133 12.78 16.35 10.41
CA GLY A 133 12.20 17.67 10.18
C GLY A 133 11.13 18.10 11.17
N PHE A 134 10.50 17.19 11.90
CA PHE A 134 9.48 17.47 12.91
C PHE A 134 10.04 17.50 14.35
N ARG A 135 11.31 17.15 14.54
CA ARG A 135 11.96 17.23 15.86
C ARG A 135 12.61 18.60 16.04
N PRO A 136 12.49 19.22 17.21
CA PRO A 136 13.30 20.37 17.56
C PRO A 136 14.79 20.02 17.43
N ALA A 137 15.61 20.96 16.94
CA ALA A 137 17.06 20.81 16.97
C ALA A 137 17.47 20.44 18.40
N GLU A 138 18.30 19.39 18.56
CA GLU A 138 18.70 18.89 19.88
C GLU A 138 19.29 20.02 20.72
N GLU A 139 18.67 20.32 21.87
CA GLU A 139 19.37 21.01 22.95
C GLU A 139 20.56 20.14 23.37
N PRO A 140 21.75 20.73 23.69
CA PRO A 140 22.92 19.97 24.10
C PRO A 140 22.58 19.05 25.28
N LYS A 141 22.88 17.78 25.11
CA LYS A 141 22.51 16.63 25.93
C LYS A 141 22.64 16.88 27.43
N GLN A 142 21.54 17.09 28.12
CA GLN A 142 21.37 16.48 29.41
C GLN A 142 21.02 15.03 29.17
N GLU A 143 21.79 14.10 29.75
CA GLU A 143 21.57 12.65 29.66
C GLU A 143 20.17 12.30 30.18
N LYS A 144 19.15 12.44 29.34
CA LYS A 144 17.84 11.87 29.58
C LYS A 144 17.90 10.42 29.11
N LYS A 145 17.69 9.50 30.04
CA LYS A 145 17.54 8.05 29.79
C LYS A 145 16.79 7.82 28.48
N LYS A 146 17.44 7.15 27.53
CA LYS A 146 16.88 6.72 26.27
C LYS A 146 15.58 5.96 26.55
N GLY A 147 14.46 6.57 26.27
CA GLY A 147 13.19 5.88 26.20
C GLY A 147 12.93 5.46 24.77
N PRO A 148 12.25 4.33 24.53
CA PRO A 148 12.09 3.74 23.22
C PRO A 148 11.20 4.58 22.30
N GLY A 149 11.61 4.68 21.03
CA GLY A 149 10.83 4.97 19.85
C GLY A 149 10.26 6.37 19.68
N LEU A 150 9.75 6.65 18.53
CA LEU A 150 9.09 7.90 18.11
C LEU A 150 8.41 8.62 19.27
N SER A 151 9.15 9.50 19.97
CA SER A 151 8.49 10.45 20.82
C SER A 151 7.90 11.51 19.90
N ILE A 152 6.64 11.33 19.54
CA ILE A 152 5.84 12.49 19.15
C ILE A 152 6.00 13.43 20.34
N VAL A 153 6.68 14.55 20.10
CA VAL A 153 7.15 15.46 21.14
C VAL A 153 6.01 15.70 22.14
N GLY A 154 6.20 15.28 23.39
CA GLY A 154 5.26 15.51 24.48
C GLY A 154 4.20 14.44 24.75
N LEU A 155 4.19 13.27 24.11
CA LEU A 155 3.22 12.21 24.43
C LEU A 155 3.59 11.37 25.67
N LYS A 156 4.80 11.48 26.20
CA LYS A 156 5.22 10.80 27.44
C LYS A 156 4.95 11.67 28.67
N GLY A 157 4.06 11.21 29.56
CA GLY A 157 3.81 11.76 30.88
C GLY A 157 2.49 11.24 31.47
N GLU A 158 2.28 11.54 32.74
CA GLU A 158 1.28 10.92 33.62
C GLU A 158 -0.19 11.28 33.31
N ARG A 159 -0.45 12.32 32.48
CA ARG A 159 -1.82 12.75 32.19
C ARG A 159 -2.43 11.92 31.05
N PRO A 160 -3.67 11.45 31.19
CA PRO A 160 -4.39 10.82 30.11
C PRO A 160 -4.54 11.78 28.93
N PHE A 161 -4.19 11.31 27.75
CA PHE A 161 -4.22 12.03 26.50
C PHE A 161 -4.91 11.19 25.43
N GLU A 162 -5.84 11.77 24.73
CA GLU A 162 -6.44 11.23 23.51
C GLU A 162 -6.67 12.38 22.55
N CYS A 163 -6.18 12.23 21.35
CA CYS A 163 -6.36 13.19 20.27
C CYS A 163 -6.95 12.46 19.06
N GLN A 164 -8.04 12.97 18.55
CA GLN A 164 -8.60 12.59 17.27
C GLN A 164 -7.98 13.46 16.18
N VAL A 165 -7.56 12.85 15.09
CA VAL A 165 -7.01 13.53 13.92
C VAL A 165 -7.90 13.24 12.72
N GLU A 166 -8.32 14.29 12.04
CA GLU A 166 -9.03 14.23 10.76
C GLU A 166 -8.22 14.97 9.69
N PHE A 167 -8.06 14.33 8.57
CA PHE A 167 -7.38 14.89 7.40
C PHE A 167 -8.31 14.66 6.21
N LYS A 168 -8.65 15.72 5.48
CA LYS A 168 -9.63 15.63 4.40
C LYS A 168 -9.07 16.14 3.09
N SER A 169 -9.29 15.35 2.04
CA SER A 169 -8.98 15.70 0.63
C SER A 169 -7.55 16.22 0.44
N GLY A 170 -6.61 15.71 1.22
CA GLY A 170 -5.23 16.16 1.17
C GLY A 170 -4.31 15.20 0.43
N THR A 171 -3.02 15.51 0.45
CA THR A 171 -1.96 14.69 -0.12
C THR A 171 -0.96 14.32 0.97
N ILE A 172 -0.65 13.05 1.09
CA ILE A 172 0.40 12.54 1.98
C ILE A 172 1.52 12.01 1.09
N GLU A 173 2.68 12.62 1.19
CA GLU A 173 3.90 12.17 0.54
C GLU A 173 4.85 11.61 1.60
N ALA A 174 5.45 10.47 1.35
CA ALA A 174 6.39 9.85 2.27
C ALA A 174 7.65 9.40 1.53
N GLU A 175 8.80 9.77 2.07
CA GLU A 175 10.10 9.33 1.62
C GLU A 175 10.80 8.51 2.70
N ALA A 176 11.29 7.34 2.34
CA ALA A 176 12.01 6.45 3.24
C ALA A 176 13.29 5.91 2.58
N PRO A 177 14.31 5.52 3.36
CA PRO A 177 15.50 4.89 2.81
C PRO A 177 15.15 3.58 2.09
N GLY A 178 15.94 3.21 1.10
CA GLY A 178 15.83 1.92 0.42
C GLY A 178 16.22 0.76 1.35
N ASN A 179 15.93 -0.47 0.94
CA ASN A 179 16.27 -1.68 1.72
C ASN A 179 17.78 -1.86 1.95
N LYS A 180 18.60 -1.33 1.05
CA LYS A 180 20.07 -1.36 1.14
C LYS A 180 20.59 0.08 0.99
N LYS A 181 21.73 0.41 1.57
CA LYS A 181 22.37 1.73 1.47
C LYS A 181 22.57 2.20 0.03
N THR A 182 22.66 1.28 -0.92
CA THR A 182 22.83 1.56 -2.36
C THR A 182 21.49 1.61 -3.12
N SER A 183 20.39 1.27 -2.48
CA SER A 183 19.06 1.32 -3.11
C SER A 183 18.51 2.75 -3.12
N PRO A 184 17.77 3.16 -4.17
CA PRO A 184 17.14 4.47 -4.19
C PRO A 184 16.16 4.60 -3.02
N ARG A 185 15.93 5.83 -2.56
CA ARG A 185 14.90 6.12 -1.56
C ARG A 185 13.55 5.70 -2.09
N ARG A 186 12.74 5.16 -1.20
CA ARG A 186 11.34 4.83 -1.51
C ARG A 186 10.52 6.09 -1.40
N HIS A 187 9.68 6.31 -2.39
CA HIS A 187 8.79 7.46 -2.45
C HIS A 187 7.36 6.95 -2.64
N VAL A 188 6.44 7.43 -1.80
CA VAL A 188 5.03 7.06 -1.81
C VAL A 188 4.20 8.32 -1.71
N VAL A 189 3.19 8.43 -2.57
CA VAL A 189 2.22 9.53 -2.55
C VAL A 189 0.82 8.96 -2.48
N ILE A 190 0.02 9.45 -1.54
CA ILE A 190 -1.41 9.18 -1.42
C ILE A 190 -2.13 10.49 -1.71
N GLY A 191 -2.71 10.60 -2.90
CA GLY A 191 -3.48 11.75 -3.34
C GLY A 191 -4.95 11.65 -2.94
N HIS A 192 -5.62 12.78 -2.74
CA HIS A 192 -7.01 12.86 -2.30
C HIS A 192 -7.29 12.00 -1.06
N ALA A 193 -6.36 12.03 -0.11
CA ALA A 193 -6.43 11.22 1.10
C ALA A 193 -7.42 11.80 2.10
N ASP A 194 -8.29 10.93 2.60
CA ASP A 194 -9.08 11.17 3.80
C ASP A 194 -8.56 10.25 4.90
N LEU A 195 -8.19 10.83 6.06
CA LEU A 195 -7.70 10.10 7.20
C LEU A 195 -8.53 10.44 8.43
N VAL A 196 -8.91 9.41 9.16
CA VAL A 196 -9.46 9.56 10.52
C VAL A 196 -8.64 8.66 11.44
N GLY A 197 -8.12 9.24 12.51
CA GLY A 197 -7.27 8.51 13.45
C GLY A 197 -7.45 8.97 14.89
N LYS A 198 -7.01 8.13 15.81
CA LYS A 198 -6.94 8.45 17.25
C LYS A 198 -5.57 8.06 17.80
N ILE A 199 -4.97 8.99 18.52
CA ILE A 199 -3.68 8.80 19.20
C ILE A 199 -3.92 8.92 20.71
N ASN A 200 -3.38 7.99 21.49
CA ASN A 200 -3.60 7.96 22.95
C ASN A 200 -2.30 7.95 23.77
N THR A 201 -2.44 8.09 25.10
CA THR A 201 -1.33 8.11 26.08
C THR A 201 -0.38 6.93 26.04
N LYS A 202 -0.84 5.79 25.53
CA LYS A 202 -0.01 4.58 25.42
C LYS A 202 0.85 4.57 24.15
N SER A 203 0.92 5.71 23.46
CA SER A 203 1.61 5.84 22.16
C SER A 203 1.09 4.84 21.13
N LYS A 204 -0.20 4.56 21.17
CA LYS A 204 -0.91 3.75 20.17
C LYS A 204 -1.77 4.66 19.32
N ALA A 205 -1.78 4.38 18.02
CA ALA A 205 -2.66 5.05 17.09
C ALA A 205 -3.53 4.02 16.37
N ASN A 206 -4.80 4.35 16.22
CA ASN A 206 -5.70 3.69 15.30
C ASN A 206 -5.94 4.63 14.15
N LEU A 207 -5.86 4.14 12.91
CA LEU A 207 -6.03 4.97 11.74
C LEU A 207 -6.88 4.28 10.68
N ASN A 208 -7.54 5.10 9.88
CA ASN A 208 -8.26 4.70 8.68
C ASN A 208 -7.96 5.76 7.61
N ILE A 209 -7.38 5.33 6.51
CA ILE A 209 -7.02 6.19 5.38
C ILE A 209 -7.71 5.66 4.14
N THR A 210 -8.38 6.53 3.41
CA THR A 210 -8.88 6.29 2.07
C THR A 210 -8.24 7.29 1.13
N GLY A 211 -7.85 6.87 -0.04
CA GLY A 211 -7.23 7.75 -1.04
C GLY A 211 -7.76 7.46 -2.43
N GLY A 212 -7.88 8.50 -3.25
CA GLY A 212 -8.28 8.40 -4.64
C GLY A 212 -7.15 7.99 -5.57
N GLN A 213 -5.90 8.14 -5.13
CA GLN A 213 -4.71 7.78 -5.91
C GLN A 213 -3.60 7.33 -4.97
N PHE A 214 -2.90 6.29 -5.38
CA PHE A 214 -1.69 5.82 -4.73
C PHE A 214 -0.57 5.71 -5.76
N SER A 215 0.55 6.31 -5.46
CA SER A 215 1.75 6.27 -6.30
C SER A 215 2.96 5.91 -5.44
N GLY A 216 3.75 4.94 -5.89
CA GLY A 216 4.93 4.48 -5.17
C GLY A 216 5.67 3.46 -6.00
N THR A 217 6.01 2.32 -5.41
CA THR A 217 6.58 1.17 -6.15
C THR A 217 5.56 0.62 -7.16
N VAL A 218 4.28 0.79 -6.89
CA VAL A 218 3.16 0.52 -7.81
C VAL A 218 2.23 1.72 -7.81
N GLU A 219 1.46 1.90 -8.87
CA GLU A 219 0.40 2.90 -8.96
C GLU A 219 -0.95 2.21 -8.78
N ALA A 220 -1.90 2.87 -8.12
CA ALA A 220 -3.27 2.38 -7.97
C ALA A 220 -4.26 3.55 -7.97
N ASP A 221 -5.46 3.33 -8.53
CA ASP A 221 -6.51 4.35 -8.63
C ASP A 221 -7.27 4.53 -7.33
N ALA A 222 -7.26 3.54 -6.43
CA ALA A 222 -7.85 3.65 -5.11
C ALA A 222 -7.01 2.92 -4.05
N PHE A 223 -6.92 3.57 -2.90
CA PHE A 223 -6.17 3.12 -1.74
C PHE A 223 -7.05 3.12 -0.51
N TYR A 224 -7.00 2.04 0.25
CA TYR A 224 -7.62 1.94 1.57
C TYR A 224 -6.62 1.31 2.54
N LEU A 225 -6.49 1.88 3.72
CA LEU A 225 -5.65 1.36 4.79
C LEU A 225 -6.32 1.62 6.13
N SER A 226 -6.42 0.59 6.96
CA SER A 226 -6.96 0.72 8.32
C SER A 226 -6.24 -0.19 9.30
N GLY A 227 -6.16 0.23 10.55
CA GLY A 227 -5.61 -0.61 11.61
C GLY A 227 -4.89 0.17 12.69
N ASN A 228 -3.91 -0.49 13.31
CA ASN A 228 -3.23 0.00 14.49
C ASN A 228 -1.73 0.20 14.26
N LEU A 229 -1.21 1.29 14.82
CA LEU A 229 0.21 1.55 14.98
C LEU A 229 0.55 1.52 16.46
N ASP A 230 1.65 0.89 16.84
CA ASP A 230 2.13 0.83 18.20
C ASP A 230 3.55 1.42 18.29
N PHE A 231 3.65 2.59 18.89
CA PHE A 231 4.89 3.34 19.11
C PHE A 231 5.49 3.10 20.51
N THR A 232 5.03 2.08 21.24
CA THR A 232 5.55 1.75 22.58
C THR A 232 6.90 1.05 22.52
N HIS A 233 7.25 0.48 21.37
CA HIS A 233 8.52 -0.22 21.11
C HIS A 233 9.58 0.74 20.55
N GLU A 234 10.84 0.35 20.63
CA GLU A 234 11.94 1.12 20.03
C GLU A 234 11.74 1.30 18.53
N VAL A 235 11.34 0.23 17.86
CA VAL A 235 10.89 0.24 16.47
C VAL A 235 9.37 0.14 16.47
N PRO A 236 8.66 1.11 15.89
CA PRO A 236 7.21 1.07 15.80
C PRO A 236 6.72 -0.15 15.02
N THR A 237 5.71 -0.82 15.56
CA THR A 237 5.05 -1.95 14.91
C THR A 237 3.68 -1.55 14.37
N TYR A 238 3.23 -2.26 13.36
CA TYR A 238 1.93 -2.02 12.76
C TYR A 238 1.19 -3.33 12.47
N ASP A 239 -0.12 -3.21 12.46
CA ASP A 239 -1.08 -4.22 12.09
C ASP A 239 -2.19 -3.54 11.30
N LEU A 240 -2.03 -3.56 9.98
CA LEU A 240 -2.83 -2.78 9.06
C LEU A 240 -3.48 -3.68 8.01
N TYR A 241 -4.74 -3.44 7.72
CA TYR A 241 -5.39 -3.95 6.53
C TYR A 241 -5.19 -2.95 5.40
N ILE A 242 -4.73 -3.42 4.24
CA ILE A 242 -4.51 -2.61 3.04
C ILE A 242 -5.32 -3.18 1.87
N LYS A 243 -5.86 -2.28 1.05
CA LYS A 243 -6.48 -2.62 -0.23
C LYS A 243 -6.05 -1.59 -1.28
N LEU A 244 -5.49 -2.11 -2.36
CA LEU A 244 -5.16 -1.36 -3.57
C LEU A 244 -6.05 -1.86 -4.70
N LYS A 245 -6.75 -0.98 -5.36
CA LYS A 245 -7.63 -1.29 -6.49
C LYS A 245 -7.05 -0.70 -7.76
N ASP A 246 -7.20 -1.43 -8.86
CA ASP A 246 -6.69 -1.05 -10.17
C ASP A 246 -5.17 -0.73 -10.13
N CYS A 247 -4.44 -1.61 -9.43
CA CYS A 247 -3.01 -1.50 -9.21
C CYS A 247 -2.27 -1.86 -10.50
N ASN A 248 -1.42 -0.96 -11.00
CA ASN A 248 -0.58 -1.19 -12.16
C ASN A 248 0.77 -1.78 -11.73
N PRO A 249 1.07 -3.05 -12.02
CA PRO A 249 2.33 -3.67 -11.66
C PRO A 249 3.47 -3.39 -12.64
N GLU A 250 3.28 -2.54 -13.67
CA GLU A 250 4.30 -2.30 -14.72
C GLU A 250 5.62 -1.75 -14.16
N SER A 251 5.54 -0.98 -13.07
CA SER A 251 6.71 -0.45 -12.36
C SER A 251 7.51 -1.48 -11.57
N LEU A 252 6.89 -2.65 -11.27
CA LEU A 252 7.63 -3.77 -10.70
C LEU A 252 8.44 -4.44 -11.81
N ASP A 253 9.76 -4.21 -11.85
CA ASP A 253 10.66 -4.88 -12.81
C ASP A 253 10.80 -6.37 -12.49
N VAL A 254 9.68 -7.09 -12.68
CA VAL A 254 9.55 -8.53 -12.42
C VAL A 254 10.07 -9.41 -13.56
N GLY A 255 10.77 -8.81 -14.52
CA GLY A 255 11.30 -9.59 -15.64
C GLY A 255 10.30 -9.82 -16.78
N MET A 256 9.05 -9.56 -16.56
CA MET A 256 8.02 -9.55 -17.60
C MET A 256 7.19 -8.27 -17.46
N LYS A 257 6.71 -7.75 -18.58
CA LYS A 257 5.83 -6.58 -18.57
C LYS A 257 4.42 -7.01 -18.21
N LEU A 258 4.02 -6.72 -16.99
CA LEU A 258 2.65 -6.88 -16.53
C LEU A 258 1.95 -5.54 -16.69
N LYS A 259 0.98 -5.47 -17.62
CA LYS A 259 0.24 -4.24 -17.92
C LYS A 259 -1.20 -4.26 -17.40
N ASP A 260 -1.65 -5.44 -16.98
CA ASP A 260 -3.03 -5.62 -16.54
C ASP A 260 -3.19 -5.20 -15.10
N LEU A 261 -4.32 -4.54 -14.81
CA LEU A 261 -4.60 -4.00 -13.49
C LEU A 261 -4.97 -5.09 -12.49
N ALA A 262 -4.38 -5.00 -11.31
CA ALA A 262 -4.60 -5.91 -10.20
C ALA A 262 -5.39 -5.26 -9.07
N THR A 263 -6.15 -6.06 -8.35
CA THR A 263 -6.60 -5.72 -7.00
C THR A 263 -5.77 -6.51 -5.99
N VAL A 264 -5.19 -5.81 -5.03
CA VAL A 264 -4.39 -6.38 -3.94
C VAL A 264 -5.06 -6.02 -2.64
N GLU A 265 -5.36 -7.01 -1.80
CA GLU A 265 -5.95 -6.78 -0.48
C GLU A 265 -5.39 -7.75 0.54
N GLY A 266 -5.16 -7.28 1.76
CA GLY A 266 -4.62 -8.14 2.80
C GLY A 266 -4.16 -7.38 4.04
N ARG A 267 -3.39 -8.08 4.86
CA ARG A 267 -2.88 -7.60 6.13
C ARG A 267 -1.38 -7.32 6.04
N LEU A 268 -0.99 -6.13 6.42
CA LEU A 268 0.38 -5.67 6.51
C LEU A 268 0.79 -5.66 7.97
N LEU A 269 1.78 -6.46 8.32
CA LEU A 269 2.24 -6.70 9.69
C LEU A 269 3.71 -6.35 9.83
N GLY A 270 4.15 -6.13 11.07
CA GLY A 270 5.56 -6.05 11.41
C GLY A 270 6.04 -4.66 11.74
N HIS A 271 7.21 -4.33 11.25
CA HIS A 271 7.87 -3.05 11.48
C HIS A 271 8.62 -2.61 10.20
N LEU A 272 8.84 -1.31 10.05
CA LEU A 272 9.73 -0.83 8.99
C LEU A 272 11.21 -1.05 9.39
N PRO A 273 12.11 -1.42 8.46
CA PRO A 273 11.89 -1.46 7.01
C PRO A 273 11.40 -2.81 6.45
N ASN A 274 11.11 -3.79 7.29
CA ASN A 274 10.81 -5.17 6.90
C ASN A 274 9.32 -5.49 7.05
N PRO A 275 8.47 -5.03 6.11
CA PRO A 275 7.06 -5.34 6.11
C PRO A 275 6.81 -6.83 5.80
N VAL A 276 5.82 -7.41 6.45
CA VAL A 276 5.23 -8.70 6.09
C VAL A 276 3.83 -8.44 5.59
N PHE A 277 3.48 -8.96 4.43
CA PHE A 277 2.15 -8.84 3.86
C PHE A 277 1.57 -10.22 3.60
N ASP A 278 0.38 -10.45 4.09
CA ASP A 278 -0.45 -11.63 3.81
C ASP A 278 -1.77 -11.20 3.21
N GLY A 279 -2.09 -11.69 2.02
CA GLY A 279 -3.28 -11.22 1.36
C GLY A 279 -3.66 -12.01 0.11
N ARG A 280 -4.44 -11.36 -0.73
CA ARG A 280 -4.95 -11.87 -1.99
C ARG A 280 -4.66 -10.90 -3.12
N ILE A 281 -4.27 -11.46 -4.26
CA ILE A 281 -4.14 -10.72 -5.52
C ILE A 281 -5.15 -11.26 -6.52
N SER A 282 -5.74 -10.39 -7.32
CA SER A 282 -6.67 -10.78 -8.39
C SER A 282 -6.52 -9.88 -9.62
N PHE A 283 -6.70 -10.49 -10.81
CA PHE A 283 -6.77 -9.82 -12.09
C PHE A 283 -8.03 -10.28 -12.81
N ALA A 284 -8.78 -9.37 -13.41
CA ALA A 284 -9.87 -9.73 -14.30
C ALA A 284 -9.33 -10.44 -15.55
N GLU A 285 -8.28 -9.88 -16.12
CA GLU A 285 -7.49 -10.44 -17.21
C GLU A 285 -5.99 -10.30 -16.88
N LEU A 286 -5.19 -11.29 -17.26
CA LEU A 286 -3.74 -11.26 -17.16
C LEU A 286 -3.14 -11.73 -18.48
N ASN A 287 -2.50 -10.81 -19.19
CA ASN A 287 -1.89 -11.06 -20.47
C ASN A 287 -0.38 -11.26 -20.31
N LEU A 288 0.06 -12.49 -20.47
CA LEU A 288 1.48 -12.85 -20.58
C LEU A 288 1.85 -13.05 -22.06
N PRO A 289 3.15 -13.02 -22.41
CA PRO A 289 3.53 -13.32 -23.78
C PRO A 289 2.96 -14.66 -24.27
N ALA A 290 2.09 -14.62 -25.27
CA ALA A 290 1.37 -15.76 -25.87
C ALA A 290 0.28 -16.41 -24.99
N LEU A 291 0.00 -15.93 -23.80
CA LEU A 291 -1.00 -16.51 -22.89
C LEU A 291 -1.94 -15.43 -22.35
N LYS A 292 -3.23 -15.66 -22.49
CA LYS A 292 -4.26 -14.78 -21.92
C LYS A 292 -5.07 -15.55 -20.89
N PHE A 293 -4.91 -15.17 -19.63
CA PHE A 293 -5.66 -15.71 -18.50
C PHE A 293 -6.84 -14.77 -18.15
N THR A 294 -7.89 -15.35 -17.64
CA THR A 294 -9.05 -14.63 -17.10
C THR A 294 -9.38 -15.13 -15.71
N GLU A 295 -10.06 -14.28 -14.91
CA GLU A 295 -10.48 -14.62 -13.55
C GLU A 295 -9.32 -15.13 -12.67
N VAL A 296 -8.15 -14.47 -12.77
CA VAL A 296 -6.97 -14.85 -11.99
C VAL A 296 -7.16 -14.39 -10.54
N SER A 297 -6.97 -15.29 -9.59
CA SER A 297 -6.94 -14.91 -8.18
C SER A 297 -6.15 -15.93 -7.35
N GLY A 298 -5.44 -15.45 -6.33
CA GLY A 298 -4.65 -16.33 -5.46
C GLY A 298 -4.24 -15.64 -4.18
N ASN A 299 -3.83 -16.45 -3.19
CA ASN A 299 -3.24 -15.98 -1.96
C ASN A 299 -1.79 -15.57 -2.21
N CYS A 300 -1.36 -14.50 -1.56
CA CYS A 300 0.00 -14.00 -1.70
C CYS A 300 0.59 -13.64 -0.34
N HIS A 301 1.89 -13.84 -0.23
CA HIS A 301 2.70 -13.50 0.95
C HIS A 301 3.93 -12.74 0.48
N TYR A 302 4.29 -11.68 1.20
CA TYR A 302 5.51 -10.93 0.96
C TYR A 302 6.30 -10.81 2.25
N GLU A 303 7.55 -11.20 2.20
CA GLU A 303 8.51 -11.06 3.29
C GLU A 303 9.93 -10.99 2.74
N ASN A 304 10.79 -10.15 3.32
CA ASN A 304 12.23 -10.04 3.00
C ASN A 304 12.54 -9.92 1.49
N GLY A 305 11.78 -9.08 0.78
CA GLY A 305 11.99 -8.86 -0.66
C GLY A 305 11.46 -9.98 -1.55
N ARG A 306 10.85 -11.02 -0.99
CA ARG A 306 10.29 -12.14 -1.73
C ARG A 306 8.77 -12.15 -1.65
N PHE A 307 8.17 -12.16 -2.82
CA PHE A 307 6.74 -12.33 -3.01
C PHE A 307 6.45 -13.78 -3.40
N THR A 308 5.53 -14.43 -2.73
CA THR A 308 5.05 -15.78 -3.07
C THR A 308 3.55 -15.75 -3.32
N ALA A 309 3.11 -16.43 -4.37
CA ALA A 309 1.70 -16.62 -4.68
C ALA A 309 1.38 -18.11 -4.60
N ASN A 310 0.36 -18.45 -3.83
CA ASN A 310 -0.10 -19.82 -3.64
C ASN A 310 -1.58 -19.93 -3.97
N GLU A 311 -2.01 -21.13 -4.36
CA GLU A 311 -3.42 -21.40 -4.67
C GLU A 311 -4.00 -20.42 -5.70
N VAL A 312 -3.21 -20.10 -6.73
CA VAL A 312 -3.63 -19.20 -7.80
C VAL A 312 -4.51 -19.97 -8.77
N GLY A 313 -5.78 -19.60 -8.82
CA GLY A 313 -6.74 -20.11 -9.81
C GLY A 313 -6.87 -19.17 -10.99
N ALA A 314 -7.01 -19.70 -12.21
CA ALA A 314 -7.27 -18.92 -13.42
C ALA A 314 -8.00 -19.74 -14.48
N LYS A 315 -8.51 -19.08 -15.52
CA LYS A 315 -9.09 -19.71 -16.71
C LYS A 315 -8.25 -19.39 -17.95
N ILE A 316 -7.99 -20.39 -18.76
CA ILE A 316 -7.31 -20.25 -20.05
C ILE A 316 -7.74 -21.35 -21.01
N PHE A 317 -7.83 -21.10 -22.31
CA PHE A 317 -8.18 -22.05 -23.36
C PHE A 317 -9.45 -22.88 -23.08
N GLY A 318 -10.40 -22.28 -22.35
CA GLY A 318 -11.67 -22.93 -21.99
C GLY A 318 -11.56 -24.03 -20.94
N GLY A 319 -10.46 -24.10 -20.22
CA GLY A 319 -10.23 -24.93 -19.04
C GLY A 319 -9.78 -24.09 -17.86
N THR A 320 -9.31 -24.75 -16.80
CA THR A 320 -8.85 -24.14 -15.54
C THR A 320 -7.37 -24.41 -15.31
N VAL A 321 -6.75 -23.51 -14.55
CA VAL A 321 -5.36 -23.61 -14.16
C VAL A 321 -5.25 -23.36 -12.67
N ASP A 322 -4.51 -24.25 -11.99
CA ASP A 322 -4.04 -24.07 -10.63
C ASP A 322 -2.54 -23.76 -10.68
N ALA A 323 -2.08 -22.72 -10.02
CA ALA A 323 -0.69 -22.30 -10.08
C ALA A 323 -0.15 -21.89 -8.71
N LYS A 324 1.16 -21.95 -8.56
CA LYS A 324 1.93 -21.35 -7.48
C LYS A 324 3.22 -20.77 -8.03
N GLY A 325 3.69 -19.69 -7.43
CA GLY A 325 4.89 -19.06 -7.92
C GLY A 325 5.55 -18.16 -6.87
N TYR A 326 6.71 -17.68 -7.21
CA TYR A 326 7.42 -16.70 -6.41
C TYR A 326 8.08 -15.67 -7.31
N PHE A 327 8.34 -14.53 -6.69
CA PHE A 327 9.12 -13.47 -7.27
C PHE A 327 10.08 -12.91 -6.22
N ASP A 328 11.37 -12.88 -6.51
CA ASP A 328 12.43 -12.34 -5.66
C ASP A 328 12.94 -11.03 -6.22
N LEU A 329 12.68 -9.93 -5.50
CA LEU A 329 13.02 -8.57 -5.92
C LEU A 329 14.53 -8.31 -5.89
N GLU A 330 15.27 -9.01 -5.02
CA GLU A 330 16.70 -8.82 -4.86
C GLU A 330 17.49 -9.61 -5.90
N GLU A 331 17.13 -10.88 -6.09
CA GLU A 331 17.77 -11.76 -7.07
C GLU A 331 17.24 -11.56 -8.50
N LYS A 332 16.18 -10.75 -8.68
CA LYS A 332 15.46 -10.60 -9.95
C LYS A 332 15.13 -11.95 -10.58
N ALA A 333 14.66 -12.84 -9.73
CA ALA A 333 14.33 -14.22 -10.07
C ALA A 333 12.85 -14.47 -9.86
N TRP A 334 12.27 -15.30 -10.73
CA TRP A 334 10.89 -15.74 -10.56
C TRP A 334 10.74 -17.20 -10.93
N GLY A 335 9.77 -17.86 -10.33
CA GLY A 335 9.40 -19.24 -10.64
C GLY A 335 7.89 -19.42 -10.64
N LEU A 336 7.41 -20.27 -11.53
CA LEU A 336 6.00 -20.60 -11.69
C LEU A 336 5.84 -22.10 -11.91
N ILE A 337 4.99 -22.74 -11.13
CA ILE A 337 4.51 -24.10 -11.33
C ILE A 337 3.02 -24.02 -11.59
N LEU A 338 2.58 -24.62 -12.69
CA LEU A 338 1.22 -24.53 -13.19
C LEU A 338 0.69 -25.92 -13.54
N GLN A 339 -0.53 -26.21 -13.12
CA GLN A 339 -1.30 -27.38 -13.52
C GLN A 339 -2.58 -26.95 -14.23
N GLY A 340 -2.65 -27.22 -15.53
CA GLY A 340 -3.83 -26.96 -16.34
C GLY A 340 -4.70 -28.20 -16.47
N LYS A 341 -6.02 -28.02 -16.37
CA LYS A 341 -7.01 -29.07 -16.50
C LYS A 341 -8.02 -28.68 -17.58
N ASP A 342 -8.40 -29.67 -18.39
CA ASP A 342 -9.44 -29.53 -19.41
C ASP A 342 -9.17 -28.44 -20.45
N LEU A 343 -7.89 -28.19 -20.76
CA LEU A 343 -7.46 -27.13 -21.69
C LEU A 343 -7.72 -27.58 -23.13
N LYS A 344 -8.31 -26.73 -23.98
CA LYS A 344 -8.44 -26.98 -25.42
C LYS A 344 -7.05 -26.86 -26.08
N ALA A 345 -6.54 -27.95 -26.61
CA ALA A 345 -5.20 -28.00 -27.20
C ALA A 345 -5.07 -27.14 -28.47
N GLY A 346 -6.09 -27.10 -29.31
CA GLY A 346 -6.06 -26.34 -30.55
C GLY A 346 -5.70 -24.85 -30.36
N PRO A 347 -6.44 -24.09 -29.54
CA PRO A 347 -6.07 -22.71 -29.20
C PRO A 347 -4.69 -22.58 -28.56
N ALA A 348 -4.27 -23.53 -27.72
CA ALA A 348 -2.98 -23.50 -27.02
C ALA A 348 -1.77 -23.59 -27.98
N VAL A 349 -1.90 -24.36 -29.08
CA VAL A 349 -0.85 -24.51 -30.09
C VAL A 349 -1.15 -23.77 -31.40
N HIS A 350 -2.12 -22.85 -31.40
CA HIS A 350 -2.56 -22.11 -32.58
C HIS A 350 -2.91 -22.98 -33.79
N ASN A 351 -3.48 -24.17 -33.54
CA ASN A 351 -3.86 -25.12 -34.57
C ASN A 351 -5.31 -25.61 -34.40
N SER A 352 -6.21 -25.05 -35.20
CA SER A 352 -7.65 -25.36 -35.16
C SER A 352 -8.00 -26.80 -35.57
N SER A 353 -7.08 -27.49 -36.22
CA SER A 353 -7.26 -28.90 -36.65
C SER A 353 -7.07 -29.86 -35.50
N LEU A 354 -6.39 -29.47 -34.43
CA LEU A 354 -6.21 -30.29 -33.23
C LEU A 354 -7.40 -30.11 -32.28
N LYS A 355 -8.21 -31.13 -32.14
CA LYS A 355 -9.42 -31.11 -31.30
C LYS A 355 -9.28 -32.12 -30.18
N CYS A 356 -8.70 -31.74 -29.09
CA CYS A 356 -8.66 -32.53 -27.86
C CYS A 356 -8.59 -31.60 -26.65
N ARG A 357 -8.80 -32.17 -25.47
CA ARG A 357 -8.58 -31.52 -24.18
C ARG A 357 -7.37 -32.13 -23.50
N VAL A 358 -6.55 -31.29 -22.89
CA VAL A 358 -5.29 -31.71 -22.29
C VAL A 358 -5.22 -31.31 -20.81
N VAL A 359 -4.54 -32.14 -20.05
CA VAL A 359 -3.96 -31.81 -18.75
C VAL A 359 -2.50 -31.41 -19.01
N LEU A 360 -2.06 -30.31 -18.47
CA LEU A 360 -0.72 -29.74 -18.64
C LEU A 360 -0.09 -29.52 -17.28
N ASN A 361 1.10 -30.01 -17.05
CA ASN A 361 1.95 -29.57 -15.95
C ASN A 361 3.13 -28.78 -16.55
N LEU A 362 3.35 -27.59 -16.03
CA LEU A 362 4.36 -26.67 -16.53
C LEU A 362 5.16 -26.11 -15.35
N GLU A 363 6.46 -26.05 -15.49
CA GLU A 363 7.39 -25.40 -14.59
C GLU A 363 8.24 -24.41 -15.38
N MET A 364 8.30 -23.19 -14.88
CA MET A 364 9.06 -22.09 -15.47
C MET A 364 9.87 -21.41 -14.39
N GLU A 365 11.15 -21.15 -14.67
CA GLU A 365 12.02 -20.36 -13.80
C GLU A 365 12.89 -19.46 -14.66
N GLU A 366 13.11 -18.24 -14.17
CA GLU A 366 14.05 -17.30 -14.77
C GLU A 366 14.81 -16.58 -13.66
N ASN A 367 16.13 -16.52 -13.78
CA ASN A 367 16.98 -15.67 -12.96
C ASN A 367 17.78 -14.76 -13.86
N ARG A 368 17.48 -13.47 -13.85
CA ARG A 368 18.10 -12.49 -14.72
C ARG A 368 19.55 -12.20 -14.37
N LEU A 369 19.89 -12.24 -13.09
CA LEU A 369 21.29 -12.00 -12.65
C LEU A 369 22.18 -13.15 -13.08
N ARG A 370 21.68 -14.39 -13.07
CA ARG A 370 22.41 -15.59 -13.50
C ARG A 370 22.18 -15.92 -14.97
N GLN A 371 21.33 -15.17 -15.68
CA GLN A 371 20.96 -15.40 -17.07
C GLN A 371 20.47 -16.83 -17.36
N THR A 372 19.80 -17.44 -16.38
CA THR A 372 19.24 -18.78 -16.51
C THR A 372 17.75 -18.71 -16.78
N LYS A 373 17.27 -19.57 -17.69
CA LYS A 373 15.87 -19.73 -17.98
C LYS A 373 15.57 -21.22 -18.17
N LEU A 374 14.59 -21.72 -17.43
CA LEU A 374 14.08 -23.09 -17.51
C LEU A 374 12.60 -23.02 -17.86
N VAL A 375 12.18 -23.81 -18.84
CA VAL A 375 10.78 -24.09 -19.12
C VAL A 375 10.68 -25.56 -19.41
N ARG A 376 9.94 -26.30 -18.61
CA ARG A 376 9.71 -27.73 -18.82
C ARG A 376 8.30 -28.14 -18.41
N GLY A 377 7.81 -29.22 -19.00
CA GLY A 377 6.48 -29.70 -18.67
C GLY A 377 6.15 -31.04 -19.26
N ASN A 378 4.96 -31.48 -18.95
CA ASN A 378 4.36 -32.63 -19.56
C ASN A 378 2.88 -32.38 -19.86
N PHE A 379 2.36 -33.06 -20.83
CA PHE A 379 0.97 -32.98 -21.20
C PHE A 379 0.39 -34.39 -21.47
N LYS A 380 -0.91 -34.52 -21.23
CA LYS A 380 -1.68 -35.71 -21.54
C LYS A 380 -3.08 -35.31 -21.97
N SER A 381 -3.56 -35.87 -23.08
CA SER A 381 -4.93 -35.67 -23.53
C SER A 381 -5.79 -36.91 -23.30
N GLY A 382 -7.09 -36.75 -23.34
CA GLY A 382 -8.06 -37.79 -23.64
C GLY A 382 -8.23 -37.95 -25.15
N PRO A 383 -9.32 -38.62 -25.58
CA PRO A 383 -9.65 -38.81 -26.97
C PRO A 383 -9.79 -37.49 -27.73
N GLY A 384 -9.39 -37.51 -29.00
CA GLY A 384 -9.44 -36.32 -29.84
C GLY A 384 -9.27 -36.64 -31.32
N SER A 385 -9.04 -35.60 -32.12
CA SER A 385 -8.74 -35.75 -33.54
C SER A 385 -7.75 -34.69 -34.02
N TYR A 386 -6.98 -35.06 -35.03
CA TYR A 386 -6.20 -34.13 -35.83
C TYR A 386 -6.71 -34.17 -37.26
N HIS A 387 -7.29 -33.06 -37.74
CA HIS A 387 -8.17 -33.06 -38.91
C HIS A 387 -9.28 -34.12 -38.77
N LEU A 388 -9.28 -35.14 -39.65
CA LEU A 388 -10.22 -36.25 -39.65
C LEU A 388 -9.68 -37.52 -39.00
N LEU A 389 -8.43 -37.50 -38.54
CA LEU A 389 -7.78 -38.67 -37.94
C LEU A 389 -8.06 -38.70 -36.42
N PRO A 390 -8.85 -39.65 -35.91
CA PRO A 390 -9.10 -39.80 -34.50
C PRO A 390 -7.89 -40.42 -33.78
N PHE A 391 -7.71 -40.05 -32.51
CA PHE A 391 -6.76 -40.70 -31.60
C PHE A 391 -7.39 -40.88 -30.22
N ASN A 392 -6.91 -41.86 -29.46
CA ASN A 392 -7.38 -42.18 -28.11
C ASN A 392 -6.71 -41.27 -27.06
N SER A 393 -5.43 -40.97 -27.25
CA SER A 393 -4.69 -40.05 -26.37
C SER A 393 -3.45 -39.49 -27.07
N LEU A 394 -2.99 -38.38 -26.55
CA LEU A 394 -1.73 -37.73 -26.91
C LEU A 394 -0.99 -37.37 -25.62
N SER A 395 0.27 -37.75 -25.51
CA SER A 395 1.09 -37.40 -24.32
C SER A 395 2.54 -37.11 -24.70
N GLY A 396 3.25 -36.43 -23.83
CA GLY A 396 4.68 -36.15 -24.01
C GLY A 396 5.23 -35.22 -22.93
N LYS A 397 6.54 -35.11 -22.94
CA LYS A 397 7.29 -34.14 -22.13
C LYS A 397 7.90 -33.10 -23.04
N PHE A 398 8.12 -31.91 -22.55
CA PHE A 398 8.83 -30.87 -23.30
C PHE A 398 9.75 -30.05 -22.37
N GLU A 399 10.81 -29.53 -22.99
CA GLU A 399 11.78 -28.65 -22.36
C GLU A 399 12.18 -27.58 -23.37
N GLN A 400 12.26 -26.36 -22.94
CA GLN A 400 12.72 -25.26 -23.76
C GLN A 400 14.07 -24.73 -23.26
N VAL A 401 15.05 -24.70 -24.16
CA VAL A 401 16.36 -24.10 -23.95
C VAL A 401 16.59 -23.02 -25.03
N GLY A 402 16.62 -21.76 -24.60
CA GLY A 402 16.68 -20.64 -25.52
C GLY A 402 15.48 -20.60 -26.48
N LYS A 403 15.72 -20.70 -27.78
CA LYS A 403 14.67 -20.73 -28.84
C LYS A 403 14.28 -22.14 -29.30
N THR A 404 14.84 -23.17 -28.70
CA THR A 404 14.58 -24.56 -29.06
C THR A 404 13.66 -25.18 -28.04
N ILE A 405 12.54 -25.76 -28.49
CA ILE A 405 11.64 -26.59 -27.71
C ILE A 405 11.87 -28.01 -28.10
N THR A 406 12.31 -28.86 -27.18
CA THR A 406 12.51 -30.30 -27.37
C THR A 406 11.38 -31.06 -26.72
N PHE A 407 10.72 -31.91 -27.49
CA PHE A 407 9.72 -32.83 -27.00
C PHE A 407 10.36 -34.20 -26.86
N ARG A 408 10.04 -34.94 -25.81
CA ARG A 408 10.53 -36.27 -25.50
C ARG A 408 9.38 -37.19 -25.12
N ASP A 409 9.57 -38.48 -25.34
CA ASP A 409 8.61 -39.51 -24.96
C ASP A 409 7.19 -39.21 -25.52
N ALA A 410 7.12 -38.69 -26.74
CA ALA A 410 5.83 -38.34 -27.33
C ALA A 410 5.14 -39.59 -27.87
N VAL A 411 3.87 -39.76 -27.45
CA VAL A 411 3.03 -40.91 -27.82
C VAL A 411 1.69 -40.40 -28.32
N ILE A 412 1.28 -40.86 -29.48
CA ILE A 412 -0.08 -40.73 -30.02
C ILE A 412 -0.70 -42.12 -30.05
N SER A 413 -1.69 -42.37 -29.20
CA SER A 413 -2.39 -43.66 -29.16
C SER A 413 -3.55 -43.64 -30.15
N LEU A 414 -3.50 -44.56 -31.12
CA LEU A 414 -4.51 -44.75 -32.13
C LEU A 414 -5.30 -46.03 -31.83
N ALA A 415 -6.39 -46.28 -32.56
CA ALA A 415 -7.15 -47.53 -32.45
C ALA A 415 -6.34 -48.77 -32.94
N THR A 416 -5.37 -48.56 -33.84
CA THR A 416 -4.55 -49.58 -34.45
C THR A 416 -3.19 -49.80 -33.78
N GLY A 417 -2.76 -48.92 -32.91
CA GLY A 417 -1.46 -48.98 -32.24
C GLY A 417 -0.97 -47.59 -31.81
N ASP A 418 0.23 -47.54 -31.27
CA ASP A 418 0.83 -46.30 -30.78
C ASP A 418 1.90 -45.76 -31.74
N VAL A 419 1.79 -44.50 -32.11
CA VAL A 419 2.86 -43.80 -32.81
C VAL A 419 3.73 -43.12 -31.75
N THR A 420 5.00 -43.46 -31.71
CA THR A 420 5.94 -42.98 -30.69
C THR A 420 7.17 -42.33 -31.32
N THR A 421 7.75 -41.36 -30.61
CA THR A 421 9.07 -40.81 -30.93
C THR A 421 9.84 -40.52 -29.65
N ASP A 422 11.12 -40.85 -29.64
CA ASP A 422 11.99 -40.58 -28.49
C ASP A 422 12.18 -39.08 -28.29
N ALA A 423 12.41 -38.35 -29.39
CA ALA A 423 12.51 -36.90 -29.35
C ALA A 423 12.23 -36.25 -30.70
N PHE A 424 11.69 -35.04 -30.66
CA PHE A 424 11.66 -34.11 -31.77
C PHE A 424 11.84 -32.69 -31.24
N SER A 425 12.27 -31.77 -32.07
CA SER A 425 12.46 -30.36 -31.64
C SER A 425 11.83 -29.38 -32.60
N ILE A 426 11.49 -28.22 -32.07
CA ILE A 426 11.10 -27.03 -32.83
C ILE A 426 12.20 -26.00 -32.61
N GLU A 427 12.99 -25.69 -33.64
CA GLU A 427 14.06 -24.69 -33.60
C GLU A 427 13.72 -23.55 -34.54
N ASN A 428 13.62 -22.34 -34.00
CA ASN A 428 13.25 -21.12 -34.76
C ASN A 428 11.98 -21.36 -35.66
N GLY A 429 10.98 -22.06 -35.11
CA GLY A 429 9.73 -22.36 -35.78
C GLY A 429 9.82 -23.53 -36.82
N ARG A 430 10.99 -24.15 -36.98
CA ARG A 430 11.18 -25.31 -37.88
C ARG A 430 11.17 -26.59 -37.09
N LEU A 431 10.31 -27.52 -37.52
CA LEU A 431 10.19 -28.86 -36.95
C LEU A 431 11.33 -29.75 -37.41
N LYS A 432 12.09 -30.30 -36.46
CA LYS A 432 13.08 -31.35 -36.66
C LYS A 432 12.59 -32.64 -36.03
N LEU A 433 12.17 -33.59 -36.86
CA LEU A 433 11.67 -34.86 -36.41
C LEU A 433 12.83 -35.88 -36.20
N GLY A 434 12.81 -36.54 -35.06
CA GLY A 434 13.60 -37.74 -34.81
C GLY A 434 12.98 -38.98 -35.42
N PRO A 435 13.50 -40.19 -35.08
CA PRO A 435 12.91 -41.43 -35.48
C PRO A 435 11.47 -41.57 -35.00
N ILE A 436 10.59 -42.05 -35.86
CA ILE A 436 9.18 -42.31 -35.55
C ILE A 436 8.93 -43.79 -35.65
N TYR A 437 8.26 -44.35 -34.67
CA TYR A 437 7.96 -45.79 -34.59
C TYR A 437 6.44 -45.99 -34.49
N LEU A 438 5.95 -47.01 -35.17
CA LEU A 438 4.60 -47.55 -34.98
C LEU A 438 4.74 -48.83 -34.14
N ARG A 439 4.04 -48.86 -33.02
CA ARG A 439 3.97 -50.03 -32.14
C ARG A 439 2.57 -50.65 -32.23
N GLU A 440 2.50 -51.88 -32.75
CA GLU A 440 1.28 -52.67 -32.88
C GLU A 440 1.44 -53.96 -32.04
N GLY A 441 0.91 -53.98 -30.83
CA GLY A 441 1.16 -55.06 -29.86
C GLY A 441 2.64 -55.14 -29.49
N GLU A 442 3.28 -56.30 -29.73
CA GLU A 442 4.72 -56.52 -29.49
C GLU A 442 5.61 -56.04 -30.65
N ASN A 443 5.05 -55.77 -31.82
CA ASN A 443 5.80 -55.34 -33.00
C ASN A 443 6.06 -53.85 -32.98
N THR A 444 7.32 -53.47 -33.26
CA THR A 444 7.72 -52.07 -33.40
C THR A 444 8.35 -51.86 -34.76
N THR A 445 7.74 -51.05 -35.59
CA THR A 445 8.20 -50.74 -36.94
C THR A 445 8.64 -49.28 -37.00
N ARG A 446 9.85 -49.04 -37.48
CA ARG A 446 10.33 -47.68 -37.76
C ARG A 446 9.67 -47.15 -39.03
N ILE A 447 8.96 -46.02 -38.91
CA ILE A 447 8.27 -45.37 -40.03
C ILE A 447 9.18 -44.29 -40.68
N ARG A 448 10.02 -43.68 -39.88
CA ARG A 448 10.95 -42.62 -40.29
C ARG A 448 12.26 -42.68 -39.51
#